data_bcdeab9fc182650fc1231a2aac0086de
#
_entry.id   bcdeab9fc182650fc1231a2aac0086de
#
_cell.length_a   1.000
_cell.length_b   1.000
_cell.length_c   1.000
_cell.angle_alpha   90.00
_cell.angle_beta   90.00
_cell.angle_gamma   90.00
#
_symmetry.space_group_name_H-M   'P 1'
#
loop_
_entity.id
_entity.type
_entity.pdbx_description
1 polymer ?
#
loop_
_entity_poly.entity_id
_entity_poly.type
_entity_poly.pdbx_seq_one_letter_code
_entity_poly.pdbx_strand_id
1 'polypeptide(L)'
;EIPEVAWQILDLSENPTTLVLDNPRNIAPNLIAPDKTLGIRLVKEPFCFKLMERMKKPLVSTSANISGQPTPKSFKEISPEIIKGVDYIVNLAHEKIAGKPSTIIKLTNNALVKIIRK
;
A
#
# COMPACT_ATOMS: atom_id res chain seq x y z
N GLU A 1 -4.52 14.67 12.74
CA GLU A 1 -5.73 13.86 12.89
C GLU A 1 -6.14 13.25 11.55
N ILE A 2 -6.70 12.04 11.60
CA ILE A 2 -7.25 11.38 10.41
C ILE A 2 -8.69 11.91 10.24
N PRO A 3 -9.02 12.50 9.07
CA PRO A 3 -10.39 12.96 8.82
C PRO A 3 -11.40 11.81 8.93
N GLU A 4 -12.56 12.07 9.49
CA GLU A 4 -13.60 11.04 9.70
C GLU A 4 -14.03 10.38 8.38
N VAL A 5 -14.10 11.15 7.31
CA VAL A 5 -14.45 10.64 5.98
C VAL A 5 -13.47 9.54 5.49
N ALA A 6 -12.22 9.53 6.00
CA ALA A 6 -11.25 8.48 5.67
C ALA A 6 -11.76 7.10 6.07
N TRP A 7 -12.33 6.98 7.25
CA TRP A 7 -12.88 5.72 7.74
C TRP A 7 -14.06 5.26 6.91
N GLN A 8 -14.93 6.20 6.54
CA GLN A 8 -16.06 5.89 5.67
C GLN A 8 -15.62 5.38 4.29
N ILE A 9 -14.60 6.01 3.69
CA ILE A 9 -14.04 5.57 2.41
C ILE A 9 -13.50 4.15 2.53
N LEU A 10 -12.75 3.84 3.58
CA LEU A 10 -12.16 2.51 3.79
C LEU A 10 -13.24 1.44 4.03
N ASP A 11 -14.26 1.76 4.81
CA ASP A 11 -15.34 0.84 5.12
C ASP A 11 -16.20 0.49 3.90
N LEU A 12 -16.43 1.46 3.01
CA LEU A 12 -17.25 1.29 1.82
C LEU A 12 -16.48 0.79 0.60
N SER A 13 -15.15 0.75 0.67
CA SER A 13 -14.33 0.34 -0.48
C SER A 13 -14.33 -1.17 -0.65
N GLU A 14 -14.83 -1.63 -1.78
CA GLU A 14 -14.80 -3.05 -2.18
C GLU A 14 -13.42 -3.45 -2.74
N ASN A 15 -12.74 -2.52 -3.40
CA ASN A 15 -11.43 -2.72 -4.00
C ASN A 15 -10.33 -2.15 -3.10
N PRO A 16 -9.08 -2.66 -3.24
CA PRO A 16 -7.95 -2.09 -2.52
C PRO A 16 -7.85 -0.59 -2.72
N THR A 17 -7.84 0.17 -1.62
CA THR A 17 -7.81 1.63 -1.65
C THR A 17 -6.68 2.15 -0.78
N THR A 18 -5.85 3.02 -1.34
CA THR A 18 -4.79 3.74 -0.64
C THR A 18 -5.24 5.17 -0.39
N LEU A 19 -5.18 5.59 0.86
CA LEU A 19 -5.43 6.98 1.24
C LEU A 19 -4.10 7.69 1.42
N VAL A 20 -3.94 8.85 0.80
CA VAL A 20 -2.81 9.75 1.02
C VAL A 20 -3.27 10.82 2.00
N LEU A 21 -2.68 10.79 3.19
CA LEU A 21 -3.06 11.65 4.33
C LEU A 21 -1.96 12.64 4.67
N ASP A 22 -2.37 13.80 5.18
CA ASP A 22 -1.47 14.88 5.59
C ASP A 22 -0.84 14.65 6.96
N ASN A 23 0.36 15.20 7.15
CA ASN A 23 1.04 15.34 8.44
C ASN A 23 1.16 14.03 9.23
N PRO A 24 1.79 12.98 8.68
CA PRO A 24 2.02 11.74 9.41
C PRO A 24 2.91 11.97 10.63
N ARG A 25 2.65 11.24 11.71
CA ARG A 25 3.43 11.28 12.94
C ARG A 25 3.90 9.90 13.34
N ASN A 26 5.02 9.83 14.05
CA ASN A 26 5.59 8.58 14.55
C ASN A 26 5.90 7.56 13.43
N ILE A 27 6.30 8.07 12.28
CA ILE A 27 6.67 7.30 11.09
C ILE A 27 8.12 7.61 10.74
N ALA A 28 8.84 6.62 10.21
CA ALA A 28 10.21 6.83 9.74
C ALA A 28 10.25 7.97 8.71
N PRO A 29 11.17 8.94 8.84
CA PRO A 29 11.19 10.12 7.96
C PRO A 29 11.28 9.81 6.47
N ASN A 30 11.96 8.73 6.11
CA ASN A 30 12.13 8.32 4.71
C ASN A 30 10.86 7.74 4.07
N LEU A 31 9.81 7.48 4.85
CA LEU A 31 8.51 7.08 4.34
C LEU A 31 7.60 8.27 4.03
N ILE A 32 7.96 9.45 4.50
CA ILE A 32 7.16 10.67 4.33
C ILE A 32 7.51 11.32 3.00
N ALA A 33 6.51 11.58 2.16
CA ALA A 33 6.70 12.26 0.89
C ALA A 33 7.17 13.72 1.07
N PRO A 34 7.80 14.34 0.05
CA PRO A 34 8.25 15.74 0.14
C PRO A 34 7.16 16.74 0.50
N ASP A 35 5.91 16.46 0.13
CA ASP A 35 4.76 17.29 0.47
C ASP A 35 4.17 17.00 1.86
N LYS A 36 4.90 16.25 2.69
CA LYS A 36 4.50 15.85 4.05
C LYS A 36 3.23 15.01 4.10
N THR A 37 3.08 14.12 3.13
CA THR A 37 1.98 13.14 3.09
C THR A 37 2.49 11.72 3.23
N LEU A 38 1.57 10.80 3.55
CA LEU A 38 1.83 9.37 3.63
C LEU A 38 0.66 8.59 3.04
N GLY A 39 0.95 7.65 2.16
CA GLY A 39 -0.03 6.70 1.67
C GLY A 39 -0.25 5.55 2.66
N ILE A 40 -1.49 5.30 3.02
CA ILE A 40 -1.89 4.23 3.94
C ILE A 40 -2.96 3.38 3.27
N ARG A 41 -2.82 2.07 3.35
CA ARG A 41 -3.81 1.12 2.86
C ARG A 41 -4.24 0.17 3.96
N LEU A 42 -5.55 0.01 4.15
CA LEU A 42 -6.09 -1.01 5.01
C LEU A 42 -6.08 -2.35 4.26
N VAL A 43 -5.31 -3.30 4.77
CA VAL A 43 -5.13 -4.60 4.12
C VAL A 43 -6.17 -5.58 4.66
N LYS A 44 -6.94 -6.18 3.72
CA LYS A 44 -7.96 -7.20 4.03
C LYS A 44 -7.50 -8.60 3.63
N GLU A 45 -6.36 -8.74 2.94
CA GLU A 45 -5.81 -10.03 2.55
C GLU A 45 -5.40 -10.83 3.81
N PRO A 46 -5.86 -12.10 3.95
CA PRO A 46 -5.74 -12.84 5.22
C PRO A 46 -4.31 -13.06 5.70
N PHE A 47 -3.37 -13.37 4.81
CA PHE A 47 -1.98 -13.60 5.22
C PHE A 47 -1.32 -12.32 5.75
N CYS A 48 -1.44 -11.22 5.01
CA CYS A 48 -0.87 -9.94 5.41
C CYS A 48 -1.51 -9.42 6.69
N PHE A 49 -2.82 -9.59 6.83
CA PHE A 49 -3.54 -9.22 8.05
C PHE A 49 -3.01 -9.97 9.27
N LYS A 50 -2.87 -11.28 9.19
CA LYS A 50 -2.33 -12.10 10.29
C LYS A 50 -0.88 -11.75 10.60
N LEU A 51 -0.08 -11.47 9.57
CA LEU A 51 1.32 -11.08 9.77
C LEU A 51 1.43 -9.79 10.57
N MET A 52 0.65 -8.77 10.20
CA MET A 52 0.63 -7.49 10.93
C MET A 52 0.09 -7.65 12.35
N GLU A 53 -0.93 -8.48 12.53
CA GLU A 53 -1.50 -8.77 13.84
C GLU A 53 -0.45 -9.39 14.78
N ARG A 54 0.33 -10.34 14.28
CA ARG A 54 1.41 -10.97 15.04
C ARG A 54 2.58 -10.04 15.31
N MET A 55 2.94 -9.22 14.34
CA MET A 55 4.00 -8.21 14.49
C MET A 55 3.58 -7.05 15.38
N LYS A 56 2.29 -6.80 15.51
CA LYS A 56 1.71 -5.62 16.19
C LYS A 56 2.20 -4.31 15.61
N LYS A 57 2.46 -4.31 14.30
CA LYS A 57 3.00 -3.16 13.55
C LYS A 57 2.49 -3.17 12.13
N PRO A 58 2.33 -1.98 11.51
CA PRO A 58 2.07 -1.90 10.08
C PRO A 58 3.27 -2.37 9.27
N LEU A 59 3.01 -2.75 8.01
CA LEU A 59 4.05 -3.13 7.06
C LEU A 59 4.32 -2.00 6.08
N VAL A 60 5.59 -1.76 5.80
CA VAL A 60 5.99 -0.95 4.65
C VAL A 60 5.78 -1.78 3.40
N SER A 61 5.14 -1.22 2.40
CA SER A 61 4.79 -1.93 1.17
C SER A 61 5.12 -1.09 -0.07
N THR A 62 5.60 -1.76 -1.09
CA THR A 62 5.83 -1.17 -2.41
C THR A 62 5.55 -2.23 -3.48
N SER A 63 5.47 -1.81 -4.74
CA SER A 63 5.38 -2.75 -5.86
C SER A 63 6.69 -3.52 -6.04
N ALA A 64 6.61 -4.78 -6.50
CA ALA A 64 7.77 -5.65 -6.66
C ALA A 64 8.45 -5.45 -8.01
N ASN A 65 8.84 -4.22 -8.34
CA ASN A 65 9.54 -3.85 -9.58
C ASN A 65 10.68 -2.88 -9.30
N ILE A 66 11.66 -2.89 -10.19
CA ILE A 66 12.68 -1.84 -10.19
C ILE A 66 12.01 -0.50 -10.51
N SER A 67 12.42 0.56 -9.85
CA SER A 67 11.85 1.90 -10.05
C SER A 67 11.85 2.28 -11.54
N GLY A 68 10.72 2.75 -12.04
CA GLY A 68 10.54 3.12 -13.43
C GLY A 68 10.19 1.96 -14.38
N GLN A 69 10.24 0.72 -13.92
CA GLN A 69 9.82 -0.44 -14.71
C GLN A 69 8.35 -0.80 -14.44
N PRO A 70 7.71 -1.53 -15.38
CA PRO A 70 6.33 -1.95 -15.21
C PRO A 70 6.12 -2.81 -13.96
N THR A 71 4.96 -2.67 -13.32
CA THR A 71 4.55 -3.54 -12.21
C THR A 71 4.29 -4.96 -12.73
N PRO A 72 4.87 -6.00 -12.12
CA PRO A 72 4.65 -7.37 -12.55
C PRO A 72 3.20 -7.80 -12.35
N LYS A 73 2.66 -8.54 -13.30
CA LYS A 73 1.29 -9.07 -13.25
C LYS A 73 1.20 -10.41 -12.53
N SER A 74 2.34 -11.07 -12.33
CA SER A 74 2.41 -12.35 -11.64
C SER A 74 3.79 -12.50 -10.99
N PHE A 75 3.93 -13.50 -10.14
CA PHE A 75 5.22 -13.82 -9.52
C PHE A 75 6.32 -14.08 -10.56
N LYS A 76 6.00 -14.75 -11.66
CA LYS A 76 6.94 -15.08 -12.73
C LYS A 76 7.55 -13.85 -13.42
N GLU A 77 6.83 -12.73 -13.41
CA GLU A 77 7.29 -11.49 -14.03
C GLU A 77 8.18 -10.65 -13.10
N ILE A 78 8.31 -11.05 -11.83
CA ILE A 78 9.19 -10.33 -10.91
C ILE A 78 10.64 -10.50 -11.33
N SER A 79 11.35 -9.37 -11.47
CA SER A 79 12.74 -9.35 -11.89
C SER A 79 13.62 -10.23 -10.97
N PRO A 80 14.58 -10.99 -11.54
CA PRO A 80 15.56 -11.75 -10.76
C PRO A 80 16.33 -10.90 -9.74
N GLU A 81 16.55 -9.62 -10.03
CA GLU A 81 17.22 -8.70 -9.11
C GLU A 81 16.40 -8.49 -7.83
N ILE A 82 15.08 -8.38 -7.96
CA ILE A 82 14.17 -8.27 -6.81
C ILE A 82 14.18 -9.58 -6.02
N ILE A 83 14.05 -10.71 -6.71
CA ILE A 83 14.04 -12.04 -6.07
C ILE A 83 15.30 -12.29 -5.25
N LYS A 84 16.46 -11.94 -5.81
CA LYS A 84 17.75 -12.11 -5.13
C LYS A 84 18.01 -11.07 -4.04
N GLY A 85 17.36 -9.90 -4.15
CA GLY A 85 17.58 -8.78 -3.24
C GLY A 85 16.78 -8.83 -1.94
N VAL A 86 15.82 -9.74 -1.81
CA VAL A 86 14.99 -9.87 -0.60
C VAL A 86 15.50 -10.98 0.30
N ASP A 87 15.28 -10.85 1.59
CA ASP A 87 15.71 -11.84 2.59
C ASP A 87 14.79 -13.06 2.64
N TYR A 88 13.52 -12.88 2.31
CA TYR A 88 12.53 -13.95 2.34
C TYR A 88 11.46 -13.77 1.26
N ILE A 89 11.03 -14.87 0.67
CA ILE A 89 9.96 -14.91 -0.32
C ILE A 89 8.82 -15.76 0.24
N VAL A 90 7.65 -15.15 0.38
CA VAL A 90 6.46 -15.86 0.87
C VAL A 90 6.00 -16.86 -0.19
N ASN A 91 5.86 -18.13 0.19
CA ASN A 91 5.44 -19.19 -0.72
C ASN A 91 3.91 -19.30 -0.77
N LEU A 92 3.26 -18.24 -1.23
CA LEU A 92 1.80 -18.17 -1.39
C LEU A 92 1.45 -17.48 -2.70
N ALA A 93 0.39 -17.96 -3.36
CA ALA A 93 -0.22 -17.30 -4.50
C ALA A 93 0.72 -17.01 -5.70
N HIS A 94 1.78 -17.81 -5.87
CA HIS A 94 2.71 -17.63 -6.99
C HIS A 94 2.08 -17.82 -8.37
N GLU A 95 1.01 -18.58 -8.46
CA GLU A 95 0.25 -18.82 -9.69
C GLU A 95 -0.85 -17.76 -9.93
N LYS A 96 -1.07 -16.88 -8.96
CA LYS A 96 -2.13 -15.87 -9.04
C LYS A 96 -1.71 -14.71 -9.93
N ILE A 97 -2.63 -14.23 -10.76
CA ILE A 97 -2.46 -13.00 -11.52
C ILE A 97 -2.87 -11.82 -10.65
N ALA A 98 -2.04 -10.80 -10.58
CA ALA A 98 -2.32 -9.60 -9.82
C ALA A 98 -3.50 -8.83 -10.44
N GLY A 99 -4.38 -8.34 -9.58
CA GLY A 99 -5.45 -7.43 -9.99
C GLY A 99 -4.92 -6.03 -10.29
N LYS A 100 -5.85 -5.10 -10.49
CA LYS A 100 -5.49 -3.69 -10.63
C LYS A 100 -4.75 -3.17 -9.40
N PRO A 101 -3.80 -2.24 -9.56
CA PRO A 101 -3.25 -1.50 -8.44
C PRO A 101 -4.35 -0.82 -7.63
N SER A 102 -4.07 -0.54 -6.35
CA SER A 102 -5.03 0.14 -5.49
C SER A 102 -5.46 1.49 -6.05
N THR A 103 -6.73 1.83 -5.85
CA THR A 103 -7.21 3.20 -6.04
C THR A 103 -6.48 4.11 -5.05
N ILE A 104 -6.01 5.27 -5.51
CA ILE A 104 -5.31 6.23 -4.66
C ILE A 104 -6.17 7.49 -4.52
N ILE A 105 -6.52 7.83 -3.30
CA ILE A 105 -7.32 9.00 -2.97
C ILE A 105 -6.52 9.87 -2.01
N LYS A 106 -6.27 11.12 -2.39
CA LYS A 106 -5.68 12.10 -1.48
C LYS A 106 -6.79 12.77 -0.69
N LEU A 107 -6.64 12.79 0.63
CA LEU A 107 -7.59 13.36 1.56
C LEU A 107 -6.86 14.36 2.45
N THR A 108 -7.18 15.64 2.30
CA THR A 108 -6.58 16.69 3.11
C THR A 108 -7.26 16.79 4.47
N ASN A 109 -6.61 17.46 5.43
CA ASN A 109 -7.19 17.72 6.75
C ASN A 109 -8.46 18.57 6.70
N ASN A 110 -8.70 19.28 5.58
CA ASN A 110 -9.91 20.05 5.34
C ASN A 110 -11.04 19.22 4.71
N ALA A 111 -10.90 17.90 4.71
CA ALA A 111 -11.84 16.95 4.10
C ALA A 111 -12.01 17.12 2.58
N LEU A 112 -11.05 17.74 1.89
CA LEU A 112 -11.01 17.78 0.43
C LEU A 112 -10.54 16.43 -0.11
N VAL A 113 -11.31 15.88 -1.04
CA VAL A 113 -11.05 14.57 -1.64
C VAL A 113 -10.54 14.74 -3.06
N LYS A 114 -9.39 14.13 -3.38
CA LYS A 114 -8.83 14.12 -4.73
C LYS A 114 -8.50 12.69 -5.14
N ILE A 115 -9.07 12.22 -6.23
CA ILE A 115 -8.75 10.90 -6.79
C ILE A 115 -7.48 11.05 -7.62
N ILE A 116 -6.41 10.35 -7.22
CA ILE A 116 -5.11 10.36 -7.92
C ILE A 116 -5.05 9.21 -8.92
N ARG A 117 -5.60 8.04 -8.56
CA ARG A 117 -5.66 6.85 -9.41
C ARG A 117 -6.91 6.04 -9.09
N LYS A 118 -7.65 5.70 -10.12
CA LYS A 118 -8.76 4.75 -10.03
C LYS A 118 -8.31 3.32 -10.23
#